data_4bddc2bcee282937f09d747936cfef37
#
_entry.id   4bddc2bcee282937f09d747936cfef37
#
_cell.length_a   1.000
_cell.length_b   1.000
_cell.length_c   1.000
_cell.angle_alpha   90.00
_cell.angle_beta   90.00
_cell.angle_gamma   90.00
#
_symmetry.space_group_name_H-M   'P 1'
#
loop_
_entity.id
_entity.type
_entity.pdbx_description
1 polymer ?
#
loop_
_entity_poly.entity_id
_entity_poly.type
_entity_poly.pdbx_seq_one_letter_code
_entity_poly.pdbx_strand_id
1 'polypeptide(L)'
;MKESLPKALKELRLSGMAQSLEVRLQEAAGNGLTHQEFLELILQDELLVRNERQMQRRVKAATFRELRTLEDFDWQFNPSIQKKQIFDLATCRFLEKGQDVCWLGPPGTGKSHLCQAIGYQAIKAGFTVRHSQGSRVFSLGRRPKALN
;
A
#
# COMPACT_ATOMS: atom_id res chain seq x y z
N MET A 1 8.23 25.91 -27.83
CA MET A 1 7.29 24.80 -27.59
C MET A 1 7.71 23.83 -26.48
N LYS A 2 8.98 23.85 -26.00
CA LYS A 2 9.46 22.92 -24.96
C LYS A 2 8.97 23.23 -23.54
N GLU A 3 8.47 24.42 -23.25
CA GLU A 3 8.04 24.83 -21.88
C GLU A 3 6.56 24.57 -21.59
N SER A 4 5.74 24.33 -22.60
CA SER A 4 4.28 24.17 -22.42
C SER A 4 3.91 22.82 -21.78
N LEU A 5 4.60 21.73 -22.13
CA LEU A 5 4.28 20.39 -21.65
C LEU A 5 4.60 20.19 -20.15
N PRO A 6 5.81 20.51 -19.65
CA PRO A 6 6.09 20.44 -18.21
C PRO A 6 5.16 21.33 -17.38
N LYS A 7 4.82 22.51 -17.90
CA LYS A 7 3.89 23.43 -17.24
C LYS A 7 2.48 22.82 -17.16
N ALA A 8 1.97 22.26 -18.24
CA ALA A 8 0.67 21.59 -18.28
C ALA A 8 0.61 20.39 -17.33
N LEU A 9 1.65 19.55 -17.29
CA LEU A 9 1.71 18.43 -16.36
C LEU A 9 1.69 18.89 -14.90
N LYS A 10 2.35 19.99 -14.58
CA LYS A 10 2.33 20.58 -13.25
C LYS A 10 0.95 21.12 -12.89
N GLU A 11 0.29 21.86 -13.79
CA GLU A 11 -1.06 22.38 -13.61
C GLU A 11 -2.08 21.27 -13.40
N LEU A 12 -1.96 20.19 -14.17
CA LEU A 12 -2.80 18.98 -14.06
C LEU A 12 -2.41 18.07 -12.87
N ARG A 13 -1.36 18.44 -12.12
CA ARG A 13 -0.84 17.64 -10.99
C ARG A 13 -0.42 16.21 -11.39
N LEU A 14 0.11 16.05 -12.59
CA LEU A 14 0.61 14.78 -13.12
C LEU A 14 2.12 14.67 -12.85
N SER A 15 2.46 14.56 -11.57
CA SER A 15 3.85 14.62 -11.11
C SER A 15 4.65 13.35 -11.42
N GLY A 16 4.03 12.18 -11.50
CA GLY A 16 4.68 10.94 -11.93
C GLY A 16 5.10 11.05 -13.39
N MET A 17 4.18 11.47 -14.27
CA MET A 17 4.49 11.73 -15.67
C MET A 17 5.58 12.78 -15.83
N ALA A 18 5.53 13.87 -15.05
CA ALA A 18 6.54 14.93 -15.13
C ALA A 18 7.94 14.46 -14.72
N GLN A 19 8.05 13.52 -13.79
CA GLN A 19 9.32 12.95 -13.33
C GLN A 19 9.95 11.99 -14.36
N SER A 20 9.13 11.19 -15.03
CA SER A 20 9.62 10.15 -15.96
C SER A 20 9.64 10.59 -17.42
N LEU A 21 9.03 11.73 -17.76
CA LEU A 21 8.82 12.16 -19.15
C LEU A 21 10.08 12.11 -20.00
N GLU A 22 11.18 12.64 -19.52
CA GLU A 22 12.42 12.75 -20.29
C GLU A 22 13.04 11.39 -20.57
N VAL A 23 13.06 10.53 -19.56
CA VAL A 23 13.54 9.13 -19.68
C VAL A 23 12.67 8.35 -20.65
N ARG A 24 11.33 8.47 -20.53
CA ARG A 24 10.39 7.77 -21.41
C ARG A 24 10.47 8.24 -22.85
N LEU A 25 10.71 9.52 -23.09
CA LEU A 25 10.94 10.03 -24.47
C LEU A 25 12.22 9.44 -25.09
N GLN A 26 13.29 9.32 -24.31
CA GLN A 26 14.53 8.70 -24.79
C GLN A 26 14.34 7.20 -25.06
N GLU A 27 13.66 6.47 -24.18
CA GLU A 27 13.32 5.06 -24.39
C GLU A 27 12.46 4.85 -25.64
N ALA A 28 11.46 5.69 -25.85
CA ALA A 28 10.59 5.62 -27.02
C ALA A 28 11.38 5.83 -28.33
N ALA A 29 12.28 6.82 -28.33
CA ALA A 29 13.15 7.09 -29.50
C ALA A 29 14.14 5.95 -29.75
N GLY A 30 14.71 5.35 -28.70
CA GLY A 30 15.70 4.27 -28.83
C GLY A 30 15.09 2.92 -29.20
N ASN A 31 13.89 2.62 -28.75
CA ASN A 31 13.24 1.32 -28.92
C ASN A 31 12.14 1.32 -30.01
N GLY A 32 11.92 2.46 -30.68
CA GLY A 32 10.90 2.58 -31.73
C GLY A 32 9.47 2.34 -31.23
N LEU A 33 9.17 2.75 -30.00
CA LEU A 33 7.83 2.59 -29.41
C LEU A 33 6.77 3.35 -30.22
N THR A 34 5.62 2.75 -30.36
CA THR A 34 4.45 3.44 -30.89
C THR A 34 3.98 4.54 -29.93
N HIS A 35 3.24 5.51 -30.44
CA HIS A 35 2.68 6.58 -29.60
C HIS A 35 1.76 6.02 -28.49
N GLN A 36 1.05 4.94 -28.77
CA GLN A 36 0.17 4.28 -27.79
C GLN A 36 0.99 3.65 -26.67
N GLU A 37 2.01 2.86 -26.99
CA GLU A 37 2.91 2.23 -26.00
C GLU A 37 3.59 3.28 -25.11
N PHE A 38 4.08 4.37 -25.71
CA PHE A 38 4.64 5.48 -24.94
C PHE A 38 3.62 6.08 -23.96
N LEU A 39 2.39 6.31 -24.42
CA LEU A 39 1.33 6.87 -23.59
C LEU A 39 0.95 5.94 -22.44
N GLU A 40 0.87 4.63 -22.69
CA GLU A 40 0.59 3.62 -21.68
C GLU A 40 1.67 3.61 -20.59
N LEU A 41 2.94 3.61 -20.99
CA LEU A 41 4.06 3.61 -20.03
C LEU A 41 4.05 4.86 -19.14
N ILE A 42 3.89 6.03 -19.71
CA ILE A 42 3.92 7.28 -18.91
C ILE A 42 2.70 7.43 -18.00
N LEU A 43 1.54 6.91 -18.43
CA LEU A 43 0.34 6.85 -17.58
C LEU A 43 0.52 5.87 -16.43
N GLN A 44 1.19 4.72 -16.66
CA GLN A 44 1.52 3.78 -15.60
C GLN A 44 2.44 4.41 -14.55
N ASP A 45 3.43 5.19 -14.96
CA ASP A 45 4.32 5.92 -14.04
C ASP A 45 3.53 6.88 -13.13
N GLU A 46 2.55 7.59 -13.67
CA GLU A 46 1.67 8.46 -12.88
C GLU A 46 0.83 7.66 -11.87
N LEU A 47 0.26 6.54 -12.32
CA LEU A 47 -0.55 5.67 -11.45
C LEU A 47 0.28 5.08 -10.33
N LEU A 48 1.50 4.65 -10.58
CA LEU A 48 2.43 4.14 -9.55
C LEU A 48 2.70 5.20 -8.48
N VAL A 49 3.07 6.42 -8.89
CA VAL A 49 3.34 7.52 -7.95
C VAL A 49 2.10 7.88 -7.13
N ARG A 50 0.92 7.89 -7.74
CA ARG A 50 -0.35 8.15 -7.03
C ARG A 50 -0.67 7.06 -6.00
N ASN A 51 -0.52 5.80 -6.40
CA ASN A 51 -0.78 4.66 -5.53
C ASN A 51 0.19 4.66 -4.32
N GLU A 52 1.47 4.93 -4.56
CA GLU A 52 2.46 5.02 -3.49
C GLU A 52 2.13 6.14 -2.50
N ARG A 53 1.83 7.34 -2.99
CA ARG A 53 1.42 8.46 -2.13
C ARG A 53 0.15 8.17 -1.34
N GLN A 54 -0.81 7.50 -1.97
CA GLN A 54 -2.05 7.11 -1.29
C GLN A 54 -1.76 6.08 -0.18
N MET A 55 -0.91 5.10 -0.47
CA MET A 55 -0.46 4.12 0.53
C MET A 55 0.24 4.80 1.71
N GLN A 56 1.20 5.71 1.44
CA GLN A 56 1.90 6.46 2.48
C GLN A 56 0.94 7.29 3.35
N ARG A 57 -0.04 7.94 2.74
CA ARG A 57 -1.10 8.68 3.47
C ARG A 57 -1.91 7.75 4.38
N ARG A 58 -2.27 6.54 3.90
CA ARG A 58 -3.00 5.56 4.70
C ARG A 58 -2.16 5.03 5.86
N VAL A 59 -0.88 4.74 5.63
CA VAL A 59 0.06 4.32 6.68
C VAL A 59 0.16 5.41 7.75
N LYS A 60 0.32 6.66 7.35
CA LYS A 60 0.37 7.79 8.28
C LYS A 60 -0.93 7.98 9.06
N ALA A 61 -2.06 7.84 8.39
CA ALA A 61 -3.39 7.96 9.01
C ALA A 61 -3.72 6.80 9.96
N ALA A 62 -3.10 5.65 9.78
CA ALA A 62 -3.28 4.47 10.63
C ALA A 62 -2.74 4.68 12.05
N THR A 63 -1.86 5.67 12.26
CA THR A 63 -1.27 6.01 13.57
C THR A 63 -0.60 4.82 14.26
N PHE A 64 0.09 3.97 13.51
CA PHE A 64 0.90 2.90 14.09
C PHE A 64 1.96 3.51 15.01
N ARG A 65 2.17 2.92 16.18
CA ARG A 65 3.24 3.32 17.09
C ARG A 65 4.61 3.10 16.44
N GLU A 66 4.74 2.00 15.73
CA GLU A 66 5.92 1.60 14.97
C GLU A 66 5.45 0.78 13.78
N LEU A 67 6.05 0.98 12.61
CA LEU A 67 5.72 0.16 11.46
C LEU A 67 6.31 -1.25 11.68
N ARG A 68 5.43 -2.24 11.78
CA ARG A 68 5.78 -3.65 11.90
C ARG A 68 5.28 -4.42 10.69
N THR A 69 6.13 -5.26 10.14
CA THR A 69 5.80 -6.10 8.98
C THR A 69 5.87 -7.58 9.32
N LEU A 70 5.35 -8.44 8.44
CA LEU A 70 5.47 -9.89 8.62
C LEU A 70 6.88 -10.39 8.33
N GLU A 71 7.59 -9.66 7.49
CA GLU A 71 8.98 -9.91 7.12
C GLU A 71 9.92 -9.70 8.32
N ASP A 72 9.61 -8.71 9.18
CA ASP A 72 10.40 -8.39 10.38
C ASP A 72 10.05 -9.27 11.59
N PHE A 73 9.07 -10.17 11.45
CA PHE A 73 8.64 -11.00 12.56
C PHE A 73 9.56 -12.21 12.75
N ASP A 74 10.10 -12.37 13.95
CA ASP A 74 10.87 -13.55 14.32
C ASP A 74 9.94 -14.75 14.58
N TRP A 75 9.83 -15.63 13.61
CA TRP A 75 8.98 -16.81 13.66
C TRP A 75 9.50 -17.90 14.63
N GLN A 76 10.77 -17.82 15.05
CA GLN A 76 11.35 -18.74 16.01
C GLN A 76 11.08 -18.30 17.46
N PHE A 77 10.75 -17.04 17.65
CA PHE A 77 10.47 -16.46 18.97
C PHE A 77 9.33 -17.17 19.71
N ASN A 78 8.27 -17.56 19.01
CA ASN A 78 7.12 -18.27 19.58
C ASN A 78 6.61 -19.37 18.64
N PRO A 79 7.07 -20.62 18.81
CA PRO A 79 6.70 -21.74 17.96
C PRO A 79 5.20 -22.12 18.01
N SER A 80 4.45 -21.64 19.02
CA SER A 80 3.00 -21.89 19.11
C SER A 80 2.19 -21.07 18.10
N ILE A 81 2.79 -20.06 17.47
CA ILE A 81 2.15 -19.25 16.44
C ILE A 81 2.09 -20.06 15.14
N GLN A 82 0.88 -20.34 14.68
CA GLN A 82 0.67 -21.02 13.41
C GLN A 82 0.90 -20.07 12.24
N LYS A 83 2.10 -20.11 11.66
CA LYS A 83 2.53 -19.27 10.54
C LYS A 83 1.52 -19.26 9.40
N LYS A 84 0.98 -20.43 9.02
CA LYS A 84 -0.04 -20.57 7.98
C LYS A 84 -1.27 -19.71 8.26
N GLN A 85 -1.77 -19.74 9.49
CA GLN A 85 -2.94 -18.95 9.89
C GLN A 85 -2.68 -17.44 9.77
N ILE A 86 -1.48 -16.98 10.14
CA ILE A 86 -1.10 -15.56 9.99
C ILE A 86 -1.04 -15.16 8.53
N PHE A 87 -0.48 -16.00 7.65
CA PHE A 87 -0.45 -15.70 6.22
C PHE A 87 -1.84 -15.75 5.58
N ASP A 88 -2.73 -16.62 6.04
CA ASP A 88 -4.14 -16.61 5.62
C ASP A 88 -4.84 -15.29 6.02
N LEU A 89 -4.58 -14.78 7.23
CA LEU A 89 -5.06 -13.47 7.66
C LEU A 89 -4.46 -12.32 6.83
N ALA A 90 -3.19 -12.44 6.43
CA ALA A 90 -2.52 -11.45 5.60
C ALA A 90 -3.14 -11.29 4.20
N THR A 91 -3.91 -12.27 3.73
CA THR A 91 -4.70 -12.13 2.49
C THR A 91 -5.85 -11.14 2.61
N CYS A 92 -6.20 -10.72 3.82
CA CYS A 92 -7.31 -9.80 4.12
C CYS A 92 -8.71 -10.28 3.68
N ARG A 93 -8.89 -11.55 3.32
CA ARG A 93 -10.19 -12.10 2.92
C ARG A 93 -11.25 -12.02 4.04
N PHE A 94 -10.81 -12.10 5.29
CA PHE A 94 -11.71 -11.96 6.45
C PHE A 94 -12.41 -10.59 6.46
N LEU A 95 -11.75 -9.54 5.98
CA LEU A 95 -12.32 -8.19 5.89
C LEU A 95 -13.43 -8.11 4.84
N GLU A 96 -13.23 -8.79 3.70
CA GLU A 96 -14.23 -8.84 2.63
C GLU A 96 -15.51 -9.59 3.10
N LYS A 97 -15.32 -10.54 4.03
CA LYS A 97 -16.42 -11.30 4.65
C LYS A 97 -17.04 -10.61 5.87
N GLY A 98 -16.53 -9.44 6.27
CA GLY A 98 -16.98 -8.73 7.47
C GLY A 98 -16.70 -9.49 8.78
N GLN A 99 -15.63 -10.27 8.82
CA GLN A 99 -15.23 -11.03 9.99
C GLN A 99 -14.22 -10.27 10.83
N ASP A 100 -14.30 -10.46 12.14
CA ASP A 100 -13.35 -9.90 13.10
C ASP A 100 -12.26 -10.91 13.45
N VAL A 101 -11.09 -10.40 13.85
CA VAL A 101 -9.97 -11.20 14.35
C VAL A 101 -9.66 -10.80 15.78
N CYS A 102 -9.70 -11.78 16.67
CA CYS A 102 -9.38 -11.58 18.08
C CYS A 102 -8.03 -12.26 18.42
N TRP A 103 -7.12 -11.50 19.03
CA TRP A 103 -5.81 -11.97 19.43
C TRP A 103 -5.78 -12.25 20.93
N LEU A 104 -5.73 -13.51 21.31
CA LEU A 104 -5.74 -13.95 22.70
C LEU A 104 -4.37 -14.57 23.07
N GLY A 105 -3.93 -14.34 24.30
CA GLY A 105 -2.70 -14.94 24.83
C GLY A 105 -1.97 -14.00 25.80
N PRO A 106 -0.94 -14.51 26.50
CA PRO A 106 -0.16 -13.76 27.49
C PRO A 106 0.57 -12.56 26.86
N PRO A 107 0.98 -11.56 27.66
CA PRO A 107 1.80 -10.46 27.17
C PRO A 107 3.14 -10.98 26.63
N GLY A 108 3.75 -10.23 25.71
CA GLY A 108 5.07 -10.57 25.16
C GLY A 108 5.09 -11.68 24.09
N THR A 109 3.96 -12.21 23.66
CA THR A 109 3.88 -13.32 22.68
C THR A 109 3.86 -12.87 21.21
N GLY A 110 4.11 -11.60 20.91
CA GLY A 110 4.15 -11.10 19.52
C GLY A 110 2.82 -10.64 18.94
N LYS A 111 1.69 -10.70 19.71
CA LYS A 111 0.35 -10.32 19.22
C LYS A 111 0.29 -8.92 18.62
N SER A 112 0.86 -7.94 19.31
CA SER A 112 0.83 -6.53 18.85
C SER A 112 1.64 -6.33 17.57
N HIS A 113 2.75 -7.03 17.40
CA HIS A 113 3.52 -7.02 16.17
C HIS A 113 2.70 -7.59 15.01
N LEU A 114 2.18 -8.81 15.18
CA LEU A 114 1.40 -9.48 14.15
C LEU A 114 0.12 -8.71 13.78
N CYS A 115 -0.54 -8.13 14.78
CA CYS A 115 -1.71 -7.31 14.57
C CYS A 115 -1.41 -6.06 13.73
N GLN A 116 -0.31 -5.36 14.01
CA GLN A 116 0.14 -4.23 13.19
C GLN A 116 0.57 -4.66 11.79
N ALA A 117 1.26 -5.79 11.68
CA ALA A 117 1.68 -6.35 10.40
C ALA A 117 0.48 -6.71 9.50
N ILE A 118 -0.57 -7.31 10.05
CA ILE A 118 -1.83 -7.56 9.32
C ILE A 118 -2.51 -6.24 8.94
N GLY A 119 -2.54 -5.25 9.83
CA GLY A 119 -3.04 -3.91 9.51
C GLY A 119 -2.28 -3.27 8.34
N TYR A 120 -0.96 -3.42 8.28
CA TYR A 120 -0.14 -2.95 7.16
C TYR A 120 -0.46 -3.69 5.86
N GLN A 121 -0.67 -5.02 5.90
CA GLN A 121 -1.12 -5.78 4.73
C GLN A 121 -2.50 -5.31 4.25
N ALA A 122 -3.40 -4.99 5.17
CA ALA A 122 -4.71 -4.41 4.83
C ALA A 122 -4.57 -3.05 4.10
N ILE A 123 -3.63 -2.20 4.53
CA ILE A 123 -3.33 -0.94 3.82
C ILE A 123 -2.82 -1.21 2.40
N LYS A 124 -1.90 -2.16 2.22
CA LYS A 124 -1.43 -2.59 0.89
C LYS A 124 -2.59 -3.09 0.01
N ALA A 125 -3.54 -3.80 0.61
CA ALA A 125 -4.75 -4.28 -0.06
C ALA A 125 -5.79 -3.18 -0.34
N GLY A 126 -5.52 -1.92 0.06
CA GLY A 126 -6.36 -0.77 -0.23
C GLY A 126 -7.37 -0.40 0.86
N PHE A 127 -7.35 -1.06 2.00
CA PHE A 127 -8.21 -0.71 3.13
C PHE A 127 -7.65 0.49 3.91
N THR A 128 -8.54 1.21 4.60
CA THR A 128 -8.13 2.21 5.61
C THR A 128 -8.06 1.54 6.97
N VAL A 129 -6.98 1.80 7.68
CA VAL A 129 -6.70 1.21 9.00
C VAL A 129 -6.53 2.32 10.02
N ARG A 130 -7.08 2.14 11.20
CA ARG A 130 -6.82 3.00 12.35
C ARG A 130 -6.35 2.12 13.52
N HIS A 131 -5.18 2.43 14.06
CA HIS A 131 -4.68 1.82 15.27
C HIS A 131 -5.02 2.72 16.47
N SER A 132 -5.58 2.15 17.55
CA SER A 132 -5.82 2.88 18.80
C SER A 132 -5.15 2.16 19.98
N GLN A 133 -4.61 2.93 20.92
CA GLN A 133 -4.12 2.42 22.20
C GLN A 133 -5.27 2.44 23.20
N GLY A 134 -5.46 1.35 23.93
CA GLY A 134 -6.40 1.30 25.06
C GLY A 134 -7.49 0.24 24.97
N SER A 135 -8.16 0.11 23.88
CA SER A 135 -8.91 -1.07 23.48
C SER A 135 -8.37 -1.46 22.10
N ARG A 136 -7.67 -2.56 21.98
CA ARG A 136 -6.94 -2.99 20.78
C ARG A 136 -7.87 -3.26 19.59
N VAL A 137 -8.60 -2.23 19.16
CA VAL A 137 -9.55 -2.28 18.07
C VAL A 137 -8.89 -1.68 16.84
N PHE A 138 -8.73 -2.48 15.80
CA PHE A 138 -8.48 -1.97 14.46
C PHE A 138 -9.84 -1.69 13.82
N SER A 139 -10.11 -0.43 13.54
CA SER A 139 -11.22 -0.08 12.67
C SER A 139 -10.73 -0.12 11.23
N LEU A 140 -11.34 -0.96 10.42
CA LEU A 140 -11.03 -1.12 9.02
C LEU A 140 -12.16 -0.47 8.21
N GLY A 141 -11.82 0.61 7.50
CA GLY A 141 -12.72 1.26 6.55
C GLY A 141 -12.78 0.47 5.25
N ARG A 142 -13.89 0.60 4.54
CA ARG A 142 -14.10 -0.05 3.23
C ARG A 142 -13.02 0.33 2.23
N ARG A 143 -12.65 -0.58 1.32
CA ARG A 143 -11.93 -0.23 0.11
C ARG A 143 -12.64 0.93 -0.58
N PRO A 144 -11.96 2.01 -0.99
CA PRO A 144 -12.54 2.92 -1.95
C PRO A 144 -12.88 2.10 -3.20
N LYS A 145 -14.10 2.28 -3.71
CA LYS A 145 -14.50 1.66 -4.98
C LYS A 145 -13.46 2.04 -6.03
N ALA A 146 -12.94 1.05 -6.75
CA ALA A 146 -12.19 1.31 -7.96
C ALA A 146 -13.09 2.16 -8.87
N LEU A 147 -12.57 3.25 -9.38
CA LEU A 147 -13.21 3.97 -10.47
C LEU A 147 -13.21 3.01 -11.67
N ASN A 148 -14.39 2.48 -12.00
CA ASN A 148 -14.63 1.82 -13.28
C ASN A 148 -14.54 2.85 -14.40
#